data_edb08e3cc7877ddd02b55cd656cdb6bb
#
_entry.id   edb08e3cc7877ddd02b55cd656cdb6bb
#
_cell.length_a   1.000
_cell.length_b   1.000
_cell.length_c   1.000
_cell.angle_alpha   90.00
_cell.angle_beta   90.00
_cell.angle_gamma   90.00
#
_symmetry.space_group_name_H-M   'P 1'
#
loop_
_entity.id
_entity.type
_entity.pdbx_description
1 polymer ?
#
loop_
_entity_poly.entity_id
_entity_poly.type
_entity_poly.pdbx_seq_one_letter_code
_entity_poly.pdbx_strand_id
1 'polypeptide(L)'
;MPRMAHERAEVPSPTPARVWGDQWLRVNEKVLKGLNHQLVNRLAALEAVTHLFEPGEVTDTQLVQTMAREVERLATLLRLYRLLPAEPTALAEPVRIQDIVPSVLELHTYHADLKGVACLLGDTNDADPVCVRPSALLRSLLVLLESAAGHSSRTGSGLPIVLAYHGTSTEVTLTIEAPSPNTDGLFAGSGSLIDAVRSALAHAGGTVHATRDSREGLPLITYRLTLPTLSEARRQSAGANTDQR
;
A
#
# COMPACT_ATOMS: atom_id res chain seq x y z
N MET A 1 31.16 -49.08 -12.08
CA MET A 1 29.87 -48.39 -12.26
C MET A 1 30.09 -46.90 -11.96
N PRO A 2 30.08 -45.98 -12.93
CA PRO A 2 30.25 -44.56 -12.67
C PRO A 2 28.96 -44.01 -12.09
N ARG A 3 29.04 -43.32 -10.93
CA ARG A 3 27.96 -42.53 -10.34
C ARG A 3 27.67 -41.33 -11.24
N MET A 4 26.50 -41.33 -11.87
CA MET A 4 25.98 -40.11 -12.50
C MET A 4 25.73 -39.06 -11.42
N ALA A 5 26.56 -38.01 -11.42
CA ALA A 5 26.30 -36.79 -10.68
C ALA A 5 25.07 -36.11 -11.34
N HIS A 6 23.92 -36.09 -10.65
CA HIS A 6 22.81 -35.25 -11.04
C HIS A 6 23.22 -33.80 -10.80
N GLU A 7 23.59 -33.15 -11.88
CA GLU A 7 23.75 -31.69 -11.95
C GLU A 7 22.38 -31.10 -11.60
N ARG A 8 22.24 -30.55 -10.38
CA ARG A 8 21.06 -29.78 -10.01
C ARG A 8 21.10 -28.50 -10.86
N ALA A 9 20.23 -28.43 -11.85
CA ALA A 9 19.99 -27.19 -12.57
C ALA A 9 19.65 -26.08 -11.54
N GLU A 10 20.53 -25.10 -11.42
CA GLU A 10 20.26 -23.90 -10.63
C GLU A 10 19.03 -23.19 -11.20
N VAL A 11 17.94 -23.17 -10.44
CA VAL A 11 16.75 -22.38 -10.79
C VAL A 11 17.16 -20.91 -10.71
N PRO A 12 17.10 -20.16 -11.82
CA PRO A 12 17.53 -18.77 -11.82
C PRO A 12 16.69 -17.95 -10.82
N SER A 13 17.36 -17.11 -10.04
CA SER A 13 16.70 -16.23 -9.08
C SER A 13 15.65 -15.35 -9.79
N PRO A 14 14.46 -15.17 -9.22
CA PRO A 14 13.39 -14.39 -9.86
C PRO A 14 13.84 -12.93 -10.04
N THR A 15 13.48 -12.35 -11.19
CA THR A 15 13.75 -10.92 -11.46
C THR A 15 12.92 -10.02 -10.56
N PRO A 16 13.40 -8.79 -10.24
CA PRO A 16 12.63 -7.82 -9.42
C PRO A 16 11.20 -7.56 -9.96
N ALA A 17 11.05 -7.51 -11.27
CA ALA A 17 9.73 -7.31 -11.90
C ALA A 17 8.77 -8.48 -11.66
N ARG A 18 9.28 -9.72 -11.67
CA ARG A 18 8.46 -10.90 -11.35
C ARG A 18 8.09 -10.93 -9.87
N VAL A 19 9.03 -10.64 -8.98
CA VAL A 19 8.77 -10.52 -7.53
C VAL A 19 7.70 -9.46 -7.28
N TRP A 20 7.80 -8.31 -7.94
CA TRP A 20 6.80 -7.25 -7.86
C TRP A 20 5.41 -7.71 -8.30
N GLY A 21 5.33 -8.35 -9.47
CA GLY A 21 4.06 -8.87 -9.99
C GLY A 21 3.40 -9.86 -9.04
N ASP A 22 4.16 -10.84 -8.54
CA ASP A 22 3.65 -11.87 -7.63
C ASP A 22 3.19 -11.26 -6.28
N GLN A 23 3.95 -10.32 -5.72
CA GLN A 23 3.59 -9.63 -4.47
C GLN A 23 2.33 -8.78 -4.66
N TRP A 24 2.26 -7.99 -5.75
CA TRP A 24 1.10 -7.17 -6.02
C TRP A 24 -0.16 -8.01 -6.25
N LEU A 25 -0.08 -9.10 -7.03
CA LEU A 25 -1.22 -9.99 -7.26
C LEU A 25 -1.78 -10.54 -5.94
N ARG A 26 -0.90 -10.95 -5.03
CA ARG A 26 -1.30 -11.45 -3.71
C ARG A 26 -2.02 -10.39 -2.87
N VAL A 27 -1.47 -9.17 -2.79
CA VAL A 27 -2.09 -8.06 -2.05
C VAL A 27 -3.43 -7.69 -2.69
N ASN A 28 -3.45 -7.53 -4.00
CA ASN A 28 -4.64 -7.14 -4.76
C ASN A 28 -5.79 -8.14 -4.58
N GLU A 29 -5.52 -9.45 -4.69
CA GLU A 29 -6.51 -10.50 -4.47
C GLU A 29 -7.16 -10.40 -3.09
N LYS A 30 -6.36 -10.19 -2.05
CA LYS A 30 -6.82 -10.12 -0.67
C LYS A 30 -7.64 -8.85 -0.40
N VAL A 31 -7.21 -7.72 -0.94
CA VAL A 31 -7.95 -6.45 -0.85
C VAL A 31 -9.28 -6.56 -1.63
N LEU A 32 -9.26 -7.08 -2.85
CA LEU A 32 -10.46 -7.29 -3.66
C LEU A 32 -11.45 -8.23 -2.97
N LYS A 33 -10.97 -9.30 -2.35
CA LYS A 33 -11.83 -10.23 -1.58
C LYS A 33 -12.56 -9.50 -0.45
N GLY A 34 -11.86 -8.64 0.29
CA GLY A 34 -12.45 -7.84 1.37
C GLY A 34 -13.43 -6.80 0.86
N LEU A 35 -13.08 -6.07 -0.21
CA LEU A 35 -13.97 -5.09 -0.85
C LEU A 35 -15.25 -5.77 -1.39
N ASN A 36 -15.13 -6.90 -2.09
CA ASN A 36 -16.27 -7.66 -2.59
C ASN A 36 -17.20 -8.11 -1.46
N HIS A 37 -16.62 -8.60 -0.35
CA HIS A 37 -17.42 -8.97 0.82
C HIS A 37 -18.20 -7.79 1.38
N GLN A 38 -17.58 -6.62 1.47
CA GLN A 38 -18.26 -5.40 1.93
C GLN A 38 -19.32 -4.92 0.93
N LEU A 39 -19.06 -4.97 -0.37
CA LEU A 39 -20.05 -4.63 -1.40
C LEU A 39 -21.31 -5.49 -1.26
N VAL A 40 -21.16 -6.81 -1.16
CA VAL A 40 -22.28 -7.73 -0.97
C VAL A 40 -23.06 -7.40 0.30
N ASN A 41 -22.37 -7.16 1.42
CA ASN A 41 -23.03 -6.81 2.68
C ASN A 41 -23.80 -5.48 2.61
N ARG A 42 -23.29 -4.46 1.88
CA ARG A 42 -23.97 -3.18 1.71
C ARG A 42 -25.17 -3.27 0.78
N LEU A 43 -25.06 -4.09 -0.29
CA LEU A 43 -26.20 -4.38 -1.16
C LEU A 43 -27.32 -5.09 -0.41
N ALA A 44 -27.00 -6.11 0.39
CA ALA A 44 -27.97 -6.79 1.23
C ALA A 44 -28.64 -5.85 2.26
N ALA A 45 -27.86 -4.91 2.83
CA ALA A 45 -28.41 -3.91 3.75
C ALA A 45 -29.36 -2.95 3.03
N LEU A 46 -29.01 -2.50 1.81
CA LEU A 46 -29.93 -1.68 0.99
C LEU A 46 -31.21 -2.43 0.63
N GLU A 47 -31.09 -3.69 0.22
CA GLU A 47 -32.24 -4.55 -0.08
C GLU A 47 -33.15 -4.66 1.14
N ALA A 48 -32.58 -4.96 2.33
CA ALA A 48 -33.36 -5.03 3.56
C ALA A 48 -34.09 -3.71 3.88
N VAL A 49 -33.43 -2.57 3.68
CA VAL A 49 -34.08 -1.26 3.90
C VAL A 49 -35.20 -1.01 2.88
N THR A 50 -35.01 -1.41 1.60
CA THR A 50 -36.06 -1.23 0.58
C THR A 50 -37.32 -2.06 0.86
N HIS A 51 -37.18 -3.22 1.48
CA HIS A 51 -38.33 -4.03 1.91
C HIS A 51 -39.14 -3.44 3.07
N LEU A 52 -38.60 -2.45 3.77
CA LEU A 52 -39.30 -1.74 4.84
C LEU A 52 -40.19 -0.57 4.32
N PHE A 53 -40.08 -0.23 3.02
CA PHE A 53 -40.95 0.76 2.42
C PHE A 53 -42.29 0.12 2.01
N GLU A 54 -43.37 0.49 2.68
CA GLU A 54 -44.72 0.11 2.30
C GLU A 54 -45.32 1.09 1.27
N PRO A 55 -45.97 0.60 0.20
CA PRO A 55 -46.61 1.49 -0.78
C PRO A 55 -47.73 2.26 -0.14
N GLY A 56 -47.63 3.61 -0.16
CA GLY A 56 -48.69 4.50 0.31
C GLY A 56 -48.53 5.05 1.72
N GLU A 57 -47.53 4.61 2.48
CA GLU A 57 -47.14 5.23 3.76
C GLU A 57 -46.26 6.46 3.59
N VAL A 58 -46.35 7.40 4.54
CA VAL A 58 -45.41 8.50 4.62
C VAL A 58 -44.01 7.98 4.89
N THR A 59 -43.09 8.21 3.96
CA THR A 59 -41.72 7.70 4.05
C THR A 59 -41.04 8.16 5.32
N ASP A 60 -40.66 7.22 6.18
CA ASP A 60 -39.92 7.52 7.40
C ASP A 60 -38.57 8.19 7.06
N THR A 61 -38.37 9.39 7.55
CA THR A 61 -37.14 10.16 7.38
C THR A 61 -35.90 9.39 7.82
N GLN A 62 -36.02 8.53 8.83
CA GLN A 62 -34.94 7.70 9.33
C GLN A 62 -34.54 6.58 8.34
N LEU A 63 -35.50 5.98 7.65
CA LEU A 63 -35.25 5.02 6.58
C LEU A 63 -34.52 5.67 5.40
N VAL A 64 -34.99 6.86 4.98
CA VAL A 64 -34.33 7.63 3.90
C VAL A 64 -32.88 7.96 4.24
N GLN A 65 -32.62 8.44 5.47
CA GLN A 65 -31.26 8.73 5.94
C GLN A 65 -30.38 7.47 6.01
N THR A 66 -30.95 6.36 6.39
CA THR A 66 -30.23 5.08 6.42
C THR A 66 -29.85 4.64 5.03
N MET A 67 -30.78 4.72 4.08
CA MET A 67 -30.55 4.43 2.67
C MET A 67 -29.48 5.34 2.06
N ALA A 68 -29.55 6.65 2.32
CA ALA A 68 -28.53 7.60 1.85
C ALA A 68 -27.13 7.25 2.36
N ARG A 69 -27.00 6.91 3.65
CA ARG A 69 -25.72 6.48 4.23
C ARG A 69 -25.17 5.21 3.59
N GLU A 70 -26.03 4.22 3.29
CA GLU A 70 -25.55 2.98 2.62
C GLU A 70 -25.13 3.25 1.17
N VAL A 71 -25.81 4.17 0.46
CA VAL A 71 -25.41 4.62 -0.88
C VAL A 71 -24.04 5.31 -0.85
N GLU A 72 -23.80 6.20 0.11
CA GLU A 72 -22.50 6.87 0.28
C GLU A 72 -21.37 5.87 0.55
N ARG A 73 -21.63 4.87 1.41
CA ARG A 73 -20.68 3.78 1.67
C ARG A 73 -20.36 2.96 0.42
N LEU A 74 -21.37 2.64 -0.39
CA LEU A 74 -21.18 1.97 -1.68
C LEU A 74 -20.35 2.83 -2.65
N ALA A 75 -20.63 4.12 -2.73
CA ALA A 75 -19.86 5.05 -3.57
C ALA A 75 -18.39 5.09 -3.15
N THR A 76 -18.12 5.08 -1.84
CA THR A 76 -16.75 4.99 -1.30
C THR A 76 -16.06 3.69 -1.70
N LEU A 77 -16.72 2.53 -1.53
CA LEU A 77 -16.17 1.22 -1.95
C LEU A 77 -15.86 1.19 -3.44
N LEU A 78 -16.74 1.71 -4.29
CA LEU A 78 -16.53 1.79 -5.74
C LEU A 78 -15.35 2.71 -6.11
N ARG A 79 -15.19 3.82 -5.38
CA ARG A 79 -14.01 4.70 -5.55
C ARG A 79 -12.72 3.96 -5.25
N LEU A 80 -12.64 3.25 -4.12
CA LEU A 80 -11.48 2.45 -3.74
C LEU A 80 -11.18 1.35 -4.76
N TYR A 81 -12.22 0.70 -5.27
CA TYR A 81 -12.09 -0.33 -6.31
C TYR A 81 -11.40 0.20 -7.57
N ARG A 82 -11.69 1.46 -7.95
CA ARG A 82 -11.08 2.11 -9.12
C ARG A 82 -9.60 2.45 -8.95
N LEU A 83 -9.09 2.48 -7.72
CA LEU A 83 -7.67 2.74 -7.46
C LEU A 83 -6.77 1.51 -7.67
N LEU A 84 -7.34 0.30 -7.66
CA LEU A 84 -6.58 -0.95 -7.72
C LEU A 84 -6.04 -1.31 -9.12
N PRO A 85 -6.78 -1.13 -10.24
CA PRO A 85 -6.28 -1.44 -11.57
C PRO A 85 -5.03 -0.62 -11.90
N ALA A 86 -4.05 -1.24 -12.59
CA ALA A 86 -2.97 -0.48 -13.20
C ALA A 86 -3.44 0.02 -14.56
N GLU A 87 -3.28 1.29 -14.78
CA GLU A 87 -3.23 1.79 -16.15
C GLU A 87 -1.81 1.58 -16.68
N PRO A 88 -1.59 0.67 -17.63
CA PRO A 88 -0.25 0.40 -18.17
C PRO A 88 0.40 1.65 -18.78
N THR A 89 -0.44 2.57 -19.24
CA THR A 89 -0.07 3.84 -19.89
C THR A 89 -0.04 5.04 -18.95
N ALA A 90 -0.31 4.85 -17.63
CA ALA A 90 -0.28 5.95 -16.69
C ALA A 90 1.09 6.65 -16.70
N LEU A 91 1.08 7.94 -16.94
CA LEU A 91 2.26 8.78 -16.87
C LEU A 91 2.54 9.18 -15.42
N ALA A 92 3.79 9.52 -15.13
CA ALA A 92 4.13 10.17 -13.88
C ALA A 92 3.52 11.58 -13.86
N GLU A 93 2.88 11.93 -12.77
CA GLU A 93 2.22 13.22 -12.55
C GLU A 93 2.54 13.78 -11.17
N PRO A 94 2.35 15.09 -10.94
CA PRO A 94 2.48 15.68 -9.62
C PRO A 94 1.44 15.11 -8.66
N VAL A 95 1.89 14.44 -7.59
CA VAL A 95 1.06 13.80 -6.58
C VAL A 95 1.42 14.35 -5.21
N ARG A 96 0.42 14.71 -4.42
CA ARG A 96 0.60 15.01 -3.00
C ARG A 96 0.43 13.74 -2.18
N ILE A 97 1.37 13.46 -1.30
CA ILE A 97 1.35 12.25 -0.47
C ILE A 97 0.12 12.22 0.44
N GLN A 98 -0.28 13.38 0.96
CA GLN A 98 -1.48 13.52 1.79
C GLN A 98 -2.78 13.12 1.08
N ASP A 99 -2.81 13.09 -0.25
CA ASP A 99 -3.99 12.69 -1.03
C ASP A 99 -4.05 11.16 -1.23
N ILE A 100 -2.89 10.50 -1.24
CA ILE A 100 -2.77 9.05 -1.48
C ILE A 100 -2.86 8.25 -0.18
N VAL A 101 -2.18 8.70 0.87
CA VAL A 101 -2.04 7.96 2.14
C VAL A 101 -3.39 7.58 2.76
N PRO A 102 -4.42 8.46 2.82
CA PRO A 102 -5.73 8.07 3.35
C PRO A 102 -6.35 6.90 2.59
N SER A 103 -6.25 6.89 1.26
CA SER A 103 -6.76 5.80 0.42
C SER A 103 -6.01 4.48 0.63
N VAL A 104 -4.69 4.55 0.87
CA VAL A 104 -3.87 3.38 1.21
C VAL A 104 -4.30 2.78 2.54
N LEU A 105 -4.45 3.62 3.57
CA LEU A 105 -4.90 3.19 4.90
C LEU A 105 -6.30 2.59 4.85
N GLU A 106 -7.21 3.23 4.11
CA GLU A 106 -8.57 2.73 3.93
C GLU A 106 -8.57 1.37 3.19
N LEU A 107 -7.83 1.22 2.08
CA LEU A 107 -7.68 -0.04 1.36
C LEU A 107 -7.08 -1.15 2.23
N HIS A 108 -6.13 -0.82 3.09
CA HIS A 108 -5.54 -1.78 4.03
C HIS A 108 -6.60 -2.40 4.96
N THR A 109 -7.62 -1.65 5.38
CA THR A 109 -8.69 -2.16 6.25
C THR A 109 -9.52 -3.27 5.59
N TYR A 110 -9.54 -3.32 4.26
CA TYR A 110 -10.24 -4.36 3.48
C TYR A 110 -9.39 -5.59 3.20
N HIS A 111 -8.12 -5.61 3.60
CA HIS A 111 -7.27 -6.78 3.38
C HIS A 111 -7.78 -7.98 4.19
N ALA A 112 -8.16 -9.06 3.49
CA ALA A 112 -8.92 -10.17 4.08
C ALA A 112 -8.20 -10.87 5.24
N ASP A 113 -6.86 -10.99 5.16
CA ASP A 113 -6.04 -11.74 6.13
C ASP A 113 -5.48 -10.85 7.25
N LEU A 114 -5.62 -9.52 7.15
CA LEU A 114 -5.03 -8.57 8.11
C LEU A 114 -6.10 -7.92 9.01
N LYS A 115 -7.27 -8.52 9.08
CA LYS A 115 -8.33 -8.09 10.00
C LYS A 115 -7.81 -8.12 11.44
N GLY A 116 -7.81 -6.96 12.09
CA GLY A 116 -7.31 -6.81 13.45
C GLY A 116 -5.88 -6.29 13.58
N VAL A 117 -5.13 -6.16 12.45
CA VAL A 117 -3.87 -5.43 12.45
C VAL A 117 -4.17 -3.95 12.20
N ALA A 118 -4.15 -3.16 13.26
CA ALA A 118 -4.39 -1.73 13.15
C ALA A 118 -3.23 -1.05 12.41
N CYS A 119 -3.58 -0.13 11.50
CA CYS A 119 -2.64 0.76 10.86
C CYS A 119 -3.05 2.20 11.17
N LEU A 120 -2.15 2.98 11.73
CA LEU A 120 -2.39 4.35 12.17
C LEU A 120 -1.56 5.32 11.32
N LEU A 121 -2.10 6.50 11.11
CA LEU A 121 -1.34 7.64 10.63
C LEU A 121 -0.56 8.23 11.81
N GLY A 122 0.77 8.23 11.68
CA GLY A 122 1.68 8.86 12.63
C GLY A 122 1.89 10.34 12.35
N ASP A 123 3.06 10.85 12.74
CA ASP A 123 3.42 12.25 12.52
C ASP A 123 3.50 12.57 11.03
N THR A 124 2.93 13.69 10.65
CA THR A 124 2.93 14.18 9.27
C THR A 124 3.17 15.66 9.22
N ASN A 125 3.79 16.12 8.14
CA ASN A 125 3.83 17.54 7.81
C ASN A 125 3.39 17.74 6.35
N ASP A 126 3.11 18.99 5.99
CA ASP A 126 2.87 19.33 4.59
C ASP A 126 4.08 18.99 3.74
N ALA A 127 3.84 18.25 2.68
CA ALA A 127 4.86 17.79 1.76
C ALA A 127 4.59 18.37 0.36
N ASP A 128 5.66 18.85 -0.28
CA ASP A 128 5.60 19.27 -1.68
C ASP A 128 5.22 18.08 -2.58
N PRO A 129 4.55 18.34 -3.73
CA PRO A 129 4.22 17.28 -4.67
C PRO A 129 5.46 16.53 -5.16
N VAL A 130 5.34 15.23 -5.34
CA VAL A 130 6.32 14.35 -5.98
C VAL A 130 5.86 13.97 -7.38
N CYS A 131 6.78 13.74 -8.31
CA CYS A 131 6.43 13.30 -9.67
C CYS A 131 6.49 11.77 -9.73
N VAL A 132 5.32 11.12 -9.64
CA VAL A 132 5.23 9.66 -9.58
C VAL A 132 3.96 9.17 -10.26
N ARG A 133 3.93 7.93 -10.71
CA ARG A 133 2.67 7.27 -11.12
C ARG A 133 1.84 6.98 -9.87
N PRO A 134 0.62 7.54 -9.71
CA PRO A 134 -0.18 7.36 -8.48
C PRO A 134 -0.43 5.89 -8.15
N SER A 135 -0.74 5.07 -9.17
CA SER A 135 -0.97 3.63 -9.01
C SER A 135 0.29 2.88 -8.55
N ALA A 136 1.48 3.27 -9.02
CA ALA A 136 2.73 2.64 -8.58
C ALA A 136 3.03 2.96 -7.11
N LEU A 137 2.81 4.21 -6.69
CA LEU A 137 2.98 4.64 -5.31
C LEU A 137 2.00 3.92 -4.38
N LEU A 138 0.69 3.97 -4.70
CA LEU A 138 -0.36 3.32 -3.91
C LEU A 138 -0.07 1.82 -3.71
N ARG A 139 0.28 1.11 -4.78
CA ARG A 139 0.61 -0.31 -4.74
C ARG A 139 1.87 -0.59 -3.93
N SER A 140 2.90 0.25 -4.07
CA SER A 140 4.13 0.12 -3.29
C SER A 140 3.84 0.23 -1.80
N LEU A 141 3.03 1.19 -1.40
CA LEU A 141 2.63 1.35 -0.01
C LEU A 141 1.80 0.18 0.50
N LEU A 142 0.84 -0.32 -0.28
CA LEU A 142 0.03 -1.49 0.10
C LEU A 142 0.88 -2.76 0.27
N VAL A 143 1.84 -2.99 -0.63
CA VAL A 143 2.76 -4.15 -0.54
C VAL A 143 3.67 -4.04 0.67
N LEU A 144 4.18 -2.84 0.98
CA LEU A 144 5.00 -2.61 2.17
C LEU A 144 4.18 -2.76 3.46
N LEU A 145 2.92 -2.28 3.47
CA LEU A 145 2.00 -2.45 4.60
C LEU A 145 1.66 -3.93 4.83
N GLU A 146 1.39 -4.71 3.78
CA GLU A 146 1.17 -6.16 3.93
C GLU A 146 2.39 -6.85 4.54
N SER A 147 3.60 -6.49 4.08
CA SER A 147 4.83 -7.03 4.65
C SER A 147 4.98 -6.65 6.12
N ALA A 148 4.76 -5.39 6.46
CA ALA A 148 4.80 -4.88 7.83
C ALA A 148 3.77 -5.60 8.73
N ALA A 149 2.54 -5.78 8.24
CA ALA A 149 1.49 -6.49 8.94
C ALA A 149 1.81 -7.98 9.15
N GLY A 150 2.46 -8.60 8.16
CA GLY A 150 2.97 -9.97 8.30
C GLY A 150 4.05 -10.10 9.38
N HIS A 151 4.85 -9.07 9.64
CA HIS A 151 5.78 -9.02 10.76
C HIS A 151 5.03 -8.81 12.08
N SER A 152 4.14 -7.82 12.16
CA SER A 152 3.36 -7.49 13.36
C SER A 152 2.52 -8.67 13.84
N SER A 153 1.82 -9.37 12.95
CA SER A 153 0.97 -10.51 13.31
C SER A 153 1.73 -11.67 13.96
N ARG A 154 3.01 -11.84 13.63
CA ARG A 154 3.88 -12.88 14.20
C ARG A 154 4.40 -12.54 15.59
N THR A 155 4.39 -11.27 15.99
CA THR A 155 4.82 -10.86 17.33
C THR A 155 3.75 -11.10 18.38
N GLY A 156 2.47 -11.11 17.99
CA GLY A 156 1.35 -11.14 18.92
C GLY A 156 1.27 -9.90 19.83
N SER A 157 2.03 -8.85 19.54
CA SER A 157 2.17 -7.67 20.41
C SER A 157 0.89 -6.83 20.52
N GLY A 158 -0.02 -6.95 19.54
CA GLY A 158 -1.21 -6.09 19.43
C GLY A 158 -0.92 -4.62 19.11
N LEU A 159 0.36 -4.25 18.92
CA LEU A 159 0.75 -2.89 18.59
C LEU A 159 0.41 -2.57 17.13
N PRO A 160 -0.05 -1.34 16.84
CA PRO A 160 -0.39 -0.92 15.49
C PRO A 160 0.85 -0.77 14.61
N ILE A 161 0.63 -0.86 13.30
CA ILE A 161 1.57 -0.36 12.31
C ILE A 161 1.40 1.15 12.24
N VAL A 162 2.51 1.88 12.15
CA VAL A 162 2.48 3.34 12.02
C VAL A 162 3.00 3.72 10.64
N LEU A 163 2.17 4.41 9.85
CA LEU A 163 2.57 5.05 8.61
C LEU A 163 2.70 6.54 8.86
N ALA A 164 3.87 7.11 8.59
CA ALA A 164 4.13 8.54 8.71
C ALA A 164 4.76 9.08 7.44
N TYR A 165 4.68 10.40 7.22
CA TYR A 165 5.40 11.04 6.12
C TYR A 165 5.87 12.45 6.50
N HIS A 166 7.05 12.80 6.00
CA HIS A 166 7.67 14.11 6.21
C HIS A 166 8.20 14.64 4.88
N GLY A 167 7.85 15.88 4.57
CA GLY A 167 8.36 16.62 3.43
C GLY A 167 9.43 17.61 3.84
N THR A 168 10.45 17.74 2.99
CA THR A 168 11.39 18.85 2.95
C THR A 168 11.25 19.58 1.62
N SER A 169 12.04 20.61 1.36
CA SER A 169 12.06 21.28 0.04
C SER A 169 12.62 20.41 -1.09
N THR A 170 13.34 19.34 -0.78
CA THR A 170 14.02 18.49 -1.77
C THR A 170 13.42 17.09 -1.87
N GLU A 171 12.87 16.56 -0.80
CA GLU A 171 12.38 15.19 -0.76
C GLU A 171 11.18 14.99 0.17
N VAL A 172 10.43 13.95 -0.10
CA VAL A 172 9.39 13.44 0.78
C VAL A 172 9.76 12.04 1.22
N THR A 173 9.79 11.82 2.52
CA THR A 173 10.05 10.51 3.14
C THR A 173 8.78 9.96 3.74
N LEU A 174 8.40 8.75 3.34
CA LEU A 174 7.34 7.95 3.97
C LEU A 174 8.00 6.85 4.79
N THR A 175 7.51 6.63 6.00
CA THR A 175 7.95 5.55 6.89
C THR A 175 6.79 4.66 7.26
N ILE A 176 7.03 3.34 7.28
CA ILE A 176 6.10 2.33 7.78
C ILE A 176 6.83 1.57 8.87
N GLU A 177 6.42 1.75 10.11
CA GLU A 177 7.00 1.09 11.27
C GLU A 177 6.05 -0.01 11.78
N ALA A 178 6.59 -1.19 12.05
CA ALA A 178 5.82 -2.30 12.59
C ALA A 178 6.64 -3.10 13.61
N PRO A 179 5.99 -3.67 14.64
CA PRO A 179 6.62 -4.67 15.49
C PRO A 179 7.14 -5.83 14.65
N SER A 180 8.33 -6.33 14.94
CA SER A 180 8.95 -7.43 14.21
C SER A 180 9.52 -8.48 15.18
N PRO A 181 9.34 -9.77 14.94
CA PRO A 181 9.99 -10.78 15.76
C PRO A 181 11.52 -10.68 15.58
N ASN A 182 12.24 -10.96 16.67
CA ASN A 182 13.71 -10.87 16.73
C ASN A 182 14.41 -12.06 16.05
N THR A 183 13.89 -12.52 14.91
CA THR A 183 14.43 -13.68 14.16
C THR A 183 15.13 -13.22 12.88
N ASP A 184 16.43 -13.46 12.80
CA ASP A 184 17.29 -13.04 11.67
C ASP A 184 16.90 -13.62 10.30
N GLY A 185 16.30 -14.83 10.29
CA GLY A 185 15.91 -15.52 9.05
C GLY A 185 14.77 -14.85 8.24
N LEU A 186 13.97 -14.00 8.88
CA LEU A 186 12.83 -13.33 8.22
C LEU A 186 13.25 -12.11 7.37
N PHE A 187 14.49 -11.63 7.54
CA PHE A 187 15.01 -10.48 6.79
C PHE A 187 15.52 -10.87 5.41
N ALA A 188 15.86 -12.14 5.19
CA ALA A 188 16.38 -12.63 3.92
C ALA A 188 15.39 -12.45 2.74
N GLY A 189 14.07 -12.49 3.01
CA GLY A 189 13.03 -12.21 2.01
C GLY A 189 12.75 -10.73 1.75
N SER A 190 13.16 -9.84 2.67
CA SER A 190 12.89 -8.40 2.55
C SER A 190 13.74 -7.74 1.46
N GLY A 191 14.93 -8.24 1.16
CA GLY A 191 15.80 -7.72 0.10
C GLY A 191 15.12 -7.75 -1.26
N SER A 192 14.56 -8.89 -1.65
CA SER A 192 13.86 -9.03 -2.94
C SER A 192 12.60 -8.16 -3.04
N LEU A 193 11.87 -7.97 -1.92
CA LEU A 193 10.72 -7.07 -1.86
C LEU A 193 11.15 -5.61 -2.04
N ILE A 194 12.19 -5.18 -1.33
CA ILE A 194 12.73 -3.81 -1.42
C ILE A 194 13.21 -3.52 -2.83
N ASP A 195 13.92 -4.45 -3.47
CA ASP A 195 14.38 -4.31 -4.85
C ASP A 195 13.21 -4.26 -5.84
N ALA A 196 12.16 -5.03 -5.60
CA ALA A 196 10.94 -5.01 -6.39
C ALA A 196 10.20 -3.66 -6.28
N VAL A 197 10.03 -3.12 -5.07
CA VAL A 197 9.40 -1.81 -4.85
C VAL A 197 10.28 -0.69 -5.42
N ARG A 198 11.59 -0.76 -5.23
CA ARG A 198 12.55 0.21 -5.82
C ARG A 198 12.44 0.23 -7.34
N SER A 199 12.36 -0.94 -7.98
CA SER A 199 12.17 -1.04 -9.43
C SER A 199 10.85 -0.43 -9.90
N ALA A 200 9.76 -0.64 -9.15
CA ALA A 200 8.45 -0.06 -9.48
C ALA A 200 8.44 1.48 -9.40
N LEU A 201 9.25 2.06 -8.52
CA LEU A 201 9.36 3.52 -8.30
C LEU A 201 10.60 4.15 -8.96
N ALA A 202 11.40 3.39 -9.72
CA ALA A 202 12.62 3.88 -10.35
C ALA A 202 12.38 5.09 -11.27
N HIS A 203 11.22 5.14 -11.94
CA HIS A 203 10.82 6.26 -12.81
C HIS A 203 10.64 7.60 -12.06
N ALA A 204 10.44 7.54 -10.73
CA ALA A 204 10.30 8.71 -9.87
C ALA A 204 11.59 9.09 -9.14
N GLY A 205 12.70 8.40 -9.40
CA GLY A 205 13.95 8.57 -8.64
C GLY A 205 13.84 8.13 -7.17
N GLY A 206 12.84 7.31 -6.84
CA GLY A 206 12.57 6.89 -5.48
C GLY A 206 13.59 5.88 -4.96
N THR A 207 13.91 5.98 -3.67
CA THR A 207 14.72 5.01 -2.94
C THR A 207 13.89 4.32 -1.87
N VAL A 208 14.18 3.04 -1.63
CA VAL A 208 13.48 2.24 -0.62
C VAL A 208 14.51 1.49 0.21
N HIS A 209 14.37 1.57 1.52
CA HIS A 209 15.21 0.89 2.49
C HIS A 209 14.35 0.20 3.55
N ALA A 210 14.85 -0.92 4.07
CA ALA A 210 14.30 -1.55 5.25
C ALA A 210 15.39 -1.60 6.32
N THR A 211 15.06 -1.16 7.52
CA THR A 211 15.95 -1.19 8.68
C THR A 211 15.27 -1.92 9.83
N ARG A 212 16.10 -2.52 10.68
CA ARG A 212 15.66 -3.00 11.98
C ARG A 212 16.15 -2.02 13.03
N ASP A 213 15.29 -1.77 13.97
CA ASP A 213 15.58 -0.95 15.12
C ASP A 213 14.94 -1.56 16.37
N SER A 214 15.24 -1.02 17.52
CA SER A 214 14.55 -1.36 18.76
C SER A 214 14.15 -0.08 19.47
N ARG A 215 12.87 0.05 19.77
CA ARG A 215 12.34 1.17 20.54
C ARG A 215 11.84 0.64 21.88
N GLU A 216 12.40 1.12 22.98
CA GLU A 216 12.05 0.67 24.33
C GLU A 216 12.14 -0.87 24.53
N GLY A 217 13.13 -1.49 23.86
CA GLY A 217 13.33 -2.95 23.92
C GLY A 217 12.41 -3.76 22.99
N LEU A 218 11.52 -3.13 22.25
CA LEU A 218 10.66 -3.77 21.25
C LEU A 218 11.35 -3.74 19.88
N PRO A 219 11.60 -4.89 19.26
CA PRO A 219 12.17 -4.93 17.92
C PRO A 219 11.15 -4.44 16.89
N LEU A 220 11.59 -3.53 16.05
CA LEU A 220 10.80 -2.91 14.98
C LEU A 220 11.42 -3.19 13.63
N ILE A 221 10.59 -3.27 12.61
CA ILE A 221 10.98 -3.13 11.21
C ILE A 221 10.47 -1.79 10.70
N THR A 222 11.34 -1.05 10.04
CA THR A 222 11.00 0.25 9.42
C THR A 222 11.28 0.17 7.94
N TYR A 223 10.25 0.35 7.13
CA TYR A 223 10.37 0.61 5.69
C TYR A 223 10.38 2.11 5.48
N ARG A 224 11.41 2.59 4.79
CA ARG A 224 11.57 4.01 4.43
C ARG A 224 11.58 4.16 2.92
N LEU A 225 10.62 4.90 2.41
CA LEU A 225 10.50 5.29 1.01
C LEU A 225 10.78 6.79 0.89
N THR A 226 11.77 7.17 0.09
CA THR A 226 12.11 8.58 -0.16
C THR A 226 11.92 8.89 -1.64
N LEU A 227 11.21 9.98 -1.91
CA LEU A 227 10.91 10.47 -3.26
C LEU A 227 11.39 11.92 -3.39
N PRO A 228 12.05 12.31 -4.48
CA PRO A 228 12.38 13.71 -4.71
C PRO A 228 11.11 14.53 -4.92
N THR A 229 11.09 15.76 -4.40
CA THR A 229 10.01 16.71 -4.72
C THR A 229 10.00 17.03 -6.21
N LEU A 230 8.87 17.51 -6.72
CA LEU A 230 8.75 17.93 -8.12
C LEU A 230 9.80 18.99 -8.49
N SER A 231 10.09 19.91 -7.56
CA SER A 231 11.10 20.96 -7.74
C SER A 231 12.50 20.38 -7.86
N GLU A 232 12.83 19.38 -7.04
CA GLU A 232 14.13 18.71 -7.07
C GLU A 232 14.28 17.83 -8.32
N ALA A 233 13.25 17.06 -8.68
CA ALA A 233 13.26 16.23 -9.88
C ALA A 233 13.50 17.07 -11.15
N ARG A 234 12.92 18.28 -11.24
CA ARG A 234 13.16 19.23 -12.33
C ARG A 234 14.59 19.77 -12.35
N ARG A 235 15.17 20.07 -11.18
CA ARG A 235 16.57 20.51 -11.07
C ARG A 235 17.54 19.44 -11.54
N GLN A 236 17.33 18.20 -11.12
CA GLN A 236 18.16 17.05 -11.52
C GLN A 236 18.08 16.79 -13.03
N SER A 237 16.89 16.89 -13.63
CA SER A 237 16.72 16.76 -15.09
C SER A 237 17.39 17.88 -15.88
N ALA A 238 17.38 19.10 -15.37
CA ALA A 238 18.05 20.24 -16.01
C ALA A 238 19.59 20.13 -15.94
N GLY A 239 20.14 19.65 -14.79
CA GLY A 239 21.58 19.42 -14.61
C GLY A 239 22.13 18.34 -15.53
N ALA A 240 21.41 17.23 -15.70
CA ALA A 240 21.82 16.13 -16.57
C ALA A 240 21.95 16.54 -18.07
N ASN A 241 21.15 17.51 -18.53
CA ASN A 241 21.23 18.03 -19.91
C ASN A 241 22.40 19.00 -20.15
N THR A 242 23.01 19.54 -19.09
CA THR A 242 24.11 20.48 -19.20
C THR A 242 25.46 19.79 -19.37
N ASP A 243 25.61 18.59 -18.81
CA ASP A 243 26.83 17.78 -18.89
C ASP A 243 27.01 17.01 -20.22
N GLN A 244 25.99 17.03 -21.10
CA GLN A 244 26.05 16.38 -22.42
C GLN A 244 26.35 17.35 -23.58
N ARG A 245 26.67 18.61 -23.32
CA ARG A 245 27.09 19.60 -24.31
C ARG A 245 28.56 19.97 -24.15
#